data_0dc07f16d10bbdede9f48ab31887af77
#
_entry.id   0dc07f16d10bbdede9f48ab31887af77
#
_cell.length_a   1.000
_cell.length_b   1.000
_cell.length_c   1.000
_cell.angle_alpha   90.00
_cell.angle_beta   90.00
_cell.angle_gamma   90.00
#
_symmetry.space_group_name_H-M   'P 1'
#
loop_
_entity.id
_entity.type
_entity.pdbx_description
1 polymer ?
#
loop_
_entity_poly.entity_id
_entity_poly.type
_entity_poly.pdbx_seq_one_letter_code
_entity_poly.pdbx_strand_id
1 'polypeptide(L)'
;MNIVVLVKQVPAISDIEIAKDNNLVRVGAPSMLNPVDKHAIEAAVAVKDAIGGTVTILTMGNALAGEMMRDGIAIGADKGVLVSDERMAGSDTLATGLVLAKAIEKLGGADLVFTGKRSTDGDTGQIPPAIAQRLGMALISYANSVSVDGTTVTATRLNHDGIETVQAQLP
;
A
#
# COMPACT_ATOMS: atom_id res chain seq x y z
N MET A 1 -7.54 -16.49 -2.62
CA MET A 1 -7.37 -15.12 -3.18
C MET A 1 -5.96 -14.63 -2.90
N ASN A 2 -5.33 -13.96 -3.86
CA ASN A 2 -4.02 -13.34 -3.69
C ASN A 2 -4.19 -11.83 -3.44
N ILE A 3 -3.97 -11.41 -2.19
CA ILE A 3 -4.18 -10.03 -1.75
C ILE A 3 -2.81 -9.41 -1.50
N VAL A 4 -2.53 -8.28 -2.15
CA VAL A 4 -1.31 -7.50 -1.93
C VAL A 4 -1.63 -6.21 -1.19
N VAL A 5 -0.87 -5.87 -0.16
CA VAL A 5 -0.98 -4.58 0.54
C VAL A 5 0.30 -3.80 0.34
N LEU A 6 0.21 -2.63 -0.26
CA LEU A 6 1.35 -1.73 -0.39
C LEU A 6 1.55 -0.98 0.92
N VAL A 7 2.76 -1.05 1.44
CA VAL A 7 3.12 -0.41 2.71
C VAL A 7 4.37 0.42 2.55
N LYS A 8 4.50 1.45 3.37
CA LYS A 8 5.64 2.36 3.33
C LYS A 8 6.26 2.55 4.70
N GLN A 9 7.59 2.54 4.74
CA GLN A 9 8.34 3.05 5.87
C GLN A 9 8.33 4.58 5.82
N VAL A 10 7.93 5.21 6.92
CA VAL A 10 7.91 6.66 7.09
C VAL A 10 8.66 7.06 8.34
N PRO A 11 9.19 8.30 8.44
CA PRO A 11 9.75 8.81 9.68
C PRO A 11 8.70 8.82 10.80
N ALA A 12 9.13 8.48 12.01
CA ALA A 12 8.26 8.48 13.20
C ALA A 12 8.07 9.88 13.82
N ILE A 13 8.81 10.86 13.32
CA ILE A 13 8.75 12.26 13.76
C ILE A 13 8.28 13.16 12.62
N SER A 14 7.54 14.21 12.98
CA SER A 14 6.97 15.16 12.01
C SER A 14 7.98 16.17 11.46
N ASP A 15 9.05 16.44 12.22
CA ASP A 15 10.09 17.40 11.82
C ASP A 15 11.13 16.70 10.95
N ILE A 16 10.89 16.69 9.65
CA ILE A 16 11.77 16.10 8.65
C ILE A 16 12.58 17.23 8.02
N GLU A 17 13.89 17.12 8.09
CA GLU A 17 14.77 18.04 7.36
C GLU A 17 14.72 17.76 5.86
N ILE A 18 14.66 18.84 5.09
CA ILE A 18 14.78 18.80 3.63
C ILE A 18 16.24 19.10 3.27
N ALA A 19 16.90 18.18 2.59
CA ALA A 19 18.25 18.38 2.09
C ALA A 19 18.29 19.45 0.98
N LYS A 20 19.48 19.97 0.70
CA LYS A 20 19.68 21.00 -0.34
C LYS A 20 19.25 20.59 -1.75
N ASP A 21 19.15 19.29 -2.00
CA ASP A 21 18.68 18.68 -3.26
C ASP A 21 17.16 18.41 -3.26
N ASN A 22 16.43 19.00 -2.32
CA ASN A 22 14.99 18.82 -2.09
C ASN A 22 14.55 17.39 -1.71
N ASN A 23 15.48 16.51 -1.36
CA ASN A 23 15.14 15.18 -0.83
C ASN A 23 14.90 15.24 0.68
N LEU A 24 14.00 14.37 1.17
CA LEU A 24 13.76 14.21 2.60
C LEU A 24 14.94 13.49 3.26
N VAL A 25 15.51 14.07 4.31
CA VAL A 25 16.57 13.46 5.10
C VAL A 25 15.95 12.40 6.01
N ARG A 26 16.15 11.13 5.66
CA ARG A 26 15.62 9.97 6.41
C ARG A 26 16.69 9.25 7.22
N VAL A 27 17.95 9.62 7.06
CA VAL A 27 19.09 8.95 7.70
C VAL A 27 19.13 9.30 9.17
N GLY A 28 19.09 8.28 10.05
CA GLY A 28 19.16 8.46 11.50
C GLY A 28 17.85 8.82 12.19
N ALA A 29 16.78 9.11 11.46
CA ALA A 29 15.47 9.32 12.06
C ALA A 29 14.81 7.98 12.44
N PRO A 30 14.16 7.89 13.62
CA PRO A 30 13.31 6.75 13.93
C PRO A 30 12.25 6.59 12.83
N SER A 31 12.00 5.35 12.43
CA SER A 31 11.05 5.06 11.36
C SER A 31 9.98 4.08 11.82
N MET A 32 8.82 4.13 11.18
CA MET A 32 7.69 3.25 11.48
C MET A 32 6.93 2.87 10.22
N LEU A 33 6.08 1.88 10.33
CA LEU A 33 5.06 1.59 9.32
C LEU A 33 4.09 2.77 9.21
N ASN A 34 3.86 3.25 7.99
CA ASN A 34 2.93 4.35 7.74
C ASN A 34 1.57 4.06 8.43
N PRO A 35 1.10 4.94 9.33
CA PRO A 35 -0.10 4.66 10.13
C PRO A 35 -1.34 4.35 9.29
N VAL A 36 -1.46 4.99 8.13
CA VAL A 36 -2.61 4.79 7.22
C VAL A 36 -2.56 3.41 6.56
N ASP A 37 -1.37 2.85 6.35
CA ASP A 37 -1.22 1.51 5.76
C ASP A 37 -1.62 0.39 6.73
N LYS A 38 -1.59 0.64 8.05
CA LYS A 38 -2.09 -0.31 9.04
C LYS A 38 -3.57 -0.63 8.82
N HIS A 39 -4.39 0.38 8.52
CA HIS A 39 -5.80 0.16 8.18
C HIS A 39 -5.98 -0.64 6.89
N ALA A 40 -5.10 -0.44 5.91
CA ALA A 40 -5.11 -1.24 4.68
C ALA A 40 -4.77 -2.70 4.94
N ILE A 41 -3.82 -2.99 5.85
CA ILE A 41 -3.49 -4.36 6.26
C ILE A 41 -4.68 -5.00 7.00
N GLU A 42 -5.27 -4.30 7.97
CA GLU A 42 -6.45 -4.78 8.71
C GLU A 42 -7.61 -5.11 7.76
N ALA A 43 -7.90 -4.23 6.80
CA ALA A 43 -8.95 -4.46 5.81
C ALA A 43 -8.65 -5.69 4.93
N ALA A 44 -7.42 -5.86 4.50
CA ALA A 44 -6.98 -7.01 3.71
C ALA A 44 -7.08 -8.32 4.51
N VAL A 45 -6.69 -8.30 5.78
CA VAL A 45 -6.80 -9.46 6.69
C VAL A 45 -8.26 -9.81 6.93
N ALA A 46 -9.14 -8.83 7.16
CA ALA A 46 -10.57 -9.06 7.31
C ALA A 46 -11.20 -9.72 6.07
N VAL A 47 -10.81 -9.29 4.87
CA VAL A 47 -11.24 -9.94 3.61
C VAL A 47 -10.69 -11.38 3.55
N LYS A 48 -9.41 -11.59 3.83
CA LYS A 48 -8.81 -12.93 3.89
C LYS A 48 -9.57 -13.85 4.86
N ASP A 49 -9.89 -13.37 6.05
CA ASP A 49 -10.57 -14.16 7.08
C ASP A 49 -12.00 -14.54 6.67
N ALA A 50 -12.67 -13.68 5.89
CA ALA A 50 -14.02 -13.95 5.41
C ALA A 50 -14.09 -14.95 4.25
N ILE A 51 -13.15 -14.87 3.30
CA ILE A 51 -13.26 -15.62 2.04
C ILE A 51 -12.03 -16.49 1.72
N GLY A 52 -11.03 -16.50 2.58
CA GLY A 52 -9.77 -17.20 2.37
C GLY A 52 -8.79 -16.49 1.45
N GLY A 53 -7.55 -16.95 1.46
CA GLY A 53 -6.50 -16.41 0.62
C GLY A 53 -5.19 -16.15 1.36
N THR A 54 -4.34 -15.34 0.78
CA THR A 54 -3.03 -14.95 1.33
C THR A 54 -2.87 -13.43 1.23
N VAL A 55 -2.46 -12.81 2.32
CA VAL A 55 -2.11 -11.37 2.39
C VAL A 55 -0.59 -11.20 2.32
N THR A 56 -0.10 -10.56 1.28
CA THR A 56 1.31 -10.22 1.12
C THR A 56 1.49 -8.71 1.24
N ILE A 57 2.26 -8.25 2.24
CA ILE A 57 2.68 -6.85 2.30
C ILE A 57 3.88 -6.64 1.39
N LEU A 58 3.85 -5.59 0.58
CA LEU A 58 4.87 -5.22 -0.39
C LEU A 58 5.35 -3.79 -0.13
N THR A 59 6.65 -3.61 -0.02
CA THR A 59 7.26 -2.29 0.10
C THR A 59 8.45 -2.13 -0.83
N MET A 60 8.69 -0.90 -1.26
CA MET A 60 9.90 -0.47 -1.94
C MET A 60 10.70 0.43 -1.00
N GLY A 61 11.93 0.08 -0.70
CA GLY A 61 12.75 0.84 0.24
C GLY A 61 14.15 0.27 0.43
N ASN A 62 14.89 0.84 1.37
CA ASN A 62 16.17 0.31 1.79
C ASN A 62 16.01 -0.94 2.68
N ALA A 63 17.11 -1.59 3.06
CA ALA A 63 17.10 -2.81 3.87
C ALA A 63 16.39 -2.63 5.24
N LEU A 64 16.41 -1.43 5.82
CA LEU A 64 15.76 -1.13 7.10
C LEU A 64 14.23 -1.21 7.00
N ALA A 65 13.65 -1.05 5.82
CA ALA A 65 12.22 -1.21 5.61
C ALA A 65 11.73 -2.63 5.93
N GLY A 66 12.62 -3.63 5.94
CA GLY A 66 12.30 -4.98 6.37
C GLY A 66 11.92 -5.09 7.86
N GLU A 67 12.42 -4.19 8.71
CA GLU A 67 12.11 -4.22 10.15
C GLU A 67 10.64 -3.84 10.41
N MET A 68 10.14 -2.79 9.72
CA MET A 68 8.76 -2.36 9.89
C MET A 68 7.73 -3.36 9.33
N MET A 69 8.16 -4.28 8.45
CA MET A 69 7.28 -5.34 7.94
C MET A 69 6.87 -6.32 9.03
N ARG A 70 7.64 -6.43 10.13
CA ARG A 70 7.25 -7.24 11.30
C ARG A 70 5.95 -6.73 11.91
N ASP A 71 5.74 -5.41 11.94
CA ASP A 71 4.49 -4.82 12.42
C ASP A 71 3.31 -5.25 11.54
N GLY A 72 3.50 -5.27 10.22
CA GLY A 72 2.47 -5.72 9.29
C GLY A 72 2.15 -7.21 9.41
N ILE A 73 3.16 -8.06 9.66
CA ILE A 73 2.95 -9.49 9.96
C ILE A 73 2.22 -9.65 11.30
N ALA A 74 2.56 -8.85 12.31
CA ALA A 74 1.89 -8.89 13.61
C ALA A 74 0.40 -8.47 13.52
N ILE A 75 0.01 -7.64 12.56
CA ILE A 75 -1.39 -7.29 12.29
C ILE A 75 -2.14 -8.48 11.65
N GLY A 76 -1.45 -9.38 10.94
CA GLY A 76 -2.06 -10.59 10.36
C GLY A 76 -1.71 -10.87 8.90
N ALA A 77 -0.77 -10.12 8.30
CA ALA A 77 -0.27 -10.45 6.97
C ALA A 77 0.54 -11.77 7.02
N ASP A 78 0.45 -12.55 5.95
CA ASP A 78 1.08 -13.87 5.87
C ASP A 78 2.54 -13.80 5.37
N LYS A 79 2.86 -12.80 4.54
CA LYS A 79 4.17 -12.64 3.89
C LYS A 79 4.56 -11.18 3.80
N GLY A 80 5.87 -10.93 3.77
CA GLY A 80 6.45 -9.63 3.49
C GLY A 80 7.43 -9.71 2.33
N VAL A 81 7.35 -8.75 1.41
CA VAL A 81 8.25 -8.62 0.26
C VAL A 81 8.84 -7.22 0.23
N LEU A 82 10.15 -7.14 0.25
CA LEU A 82 10.91 -5.91 0.12
C LEU A 82 11.56 -5.85 -1.28
N VAL A 83 11.26 -4.79 -2.02
CA VAL A 83 11.99 -4.43 -3.24
C VAL A 83 13.04 -3.40 -2.88
N SER A 84 14.31 -3.76 -2.97
CA SER A 84 15.42 -2.91 -2.57
C SER A 84 16.53 -2.95 -3.61
N ASP A 85 16.95 -1.77 -4.07
CA ASP A 85 18.11 -1.56 -4.93
C ASP A 85 18.52 -0.09 -4.76
N GLU A 86 19.82 0.18 -4.62
CA GLU A 86 20.35 1.53 -4.45
C GLU A 86 19.98 2.47 -5.62
N ARG A 87 19.82 1.93 -6.83
CA ARG A 87 19.39 2.68 -8.02
C ARG A 87 17.96 3.21 -7.93
N MET A 88 17.18 2.72 -6.98
CA MET A 88 15.80 3.18 -6.73
C MET A 88 15.75 4.38 -5.77
N ALA A 89 16.87 4.76 -5.17
CA ALA A 89 16.92 5.93 -4.29
C ALA A 89 16.53 7.20 -5.04
N GLY A 90 15.69 8.04 -4.42
CA GLY A 90 15.20 9.27 -5.05
C GLY A 90 14.13 9.08 -6.13
N SER A 91 13.59 7.86 -6.31
CA SER A 91 12.48 7.62 -7.25
C SER A 91 11.28 8.52 -6.95
N ASP A 92 10.75 9.13 -7.99
CA ASP A 92 9.47 9.83 -7.96
C ASP A 92 8.28 8.85 -7.91
N THR A 93 7.06 9.37 -7.91
CA THR A 93 5.85 8.56 -7.87
C THR A 93 5.64 7.74 -9.15
N LEU A 94 6.13 8.23 -10.30
CA LEU A 94 6.02 7.53 -11.58
C LEU A 94 6.89 6.26 -11.58
N ALA A 95 8.17 6.41 -11.18
CA ALA A 95 9.12 5.31 -11.08
C ALA A 95 8.71 4.32 -9.98
N THR A 96 8.31 4.83 -8.81
CA THR A 96 7.82 4.01 -7.69
C THR A 96 6.62 3.17 -8.10
N GLY A 97 5.63 3.78 -8.77
CA GLY A 97 4.46 3.07 -9.27
C GLY A 97 4.80 1.98 -10.28
N LEU A 98 5.79 2.23 -11.16
CA LEU A 98 6.28 1.23 -12.11
C LEU A 98 6.92 0.04 -11.41
N VAL A 99 7.83 0.30 -10.47
CA VAL A 99 8.54 -0.74 -9.72
C VAL A 99 7.57 -1.62 -8.93
N LEU A 100 6.63 -1.01 -8.21
CA LEU A 100 5.65 -1.75 -7.42
C LEU A 100 4.70 -2.57 -8.29
N ALA A 101 4.22 -2.03 -9.41
CA ALA A 101 3.40 -2.80 -10.36
C ALA A 101 4.17 -4.02 -10.91
N LYS A 102 5.43 -3.82 -11.32
CA LYS A 102 6.28 -4.92 -11.79
C LYS A 102 6.61 -5.94 -10.69
N ALA A 103 6.71 -5.51 -9.44
CA ALA A 103 6.87 -6.43 -8.33
C ALA A 103 5.60 -7.28 -8.12
N ILE A 104 4.40 -6.69 -8.21
CA ILE A 104 3.14 -7.42 -8.14
C ILE A 104 3.04 -8.45 -9.27
N GLU A 105 3.33 -8.06 -10.51
CA GLU A 105 3.37 -8.99 -11.65
C GLU A 105 4.34 -10.16 -11.40
N LYS A 106 5.54 -9.88 -10.88
CA LYS A 106 6.55 -10.89 -10.57
C LYS A 106 6.15 -11.84 -9.45
N LEU A 107 5.29 -11.40 -8.54
CA LEU A 107 4.70 -12.23 -7.48
C LEU A 107 3.56 -13.13 -7.99
N GLY A 108 3.22 -13.06 -9.27
CA GLY A 108 2.14 -13.84 -9.88
C GLY A 108 0.84 -13.05 -10.03
N GLY A 109 0.86 -11.73 -9.86
CA GLY A 109 -0.32 -10.86 -9.89
C GLY A 109 -1.01 -10.75 -8.54
N ALA A 110 -2.10 -10.03 -8.50
CA ALA A 110 -2.97 -9.89 -7.33
C ALA A 110 -4.43 -9.83 -7.77
N ASP A 111 -5.32 -10.46 -7.01
CA ASP A 111 -6.77 -10.32 -7.18
C ASP A 111 -7.25 -8.99 -6.57
N LEU A 112 -6.65 -8.59 -5.45
CA LEU A 112 -6.90 -7.32 -4.78
C LEU A 112 -5.58 -6.64 -4.38
N VAL A 113 -5.53 -5.32 -4.51
CA VAL A 113 -4.43 -4.49 -4.01
C VAL A 113 -5.00 -3.46 -3.03
N PHE A 114 -4.58 -3.54 -1.77
CA PHE A 114 -4.90 -2.54 -0.76
C PHE A 114 -3.75 -1.56 -0.60
N THR A 115 -4.08 -0.31 -0.30
CA THR A 115 -3.12 0.75 -0.01
C THR A 115 -3.67 1.68 1.04
N GLY A 116 -2.83 2.29 1.84
CA GLY A 116 -3.18 3.52 2.52
C GLY A 116 -3.50 4.63 1.50
N LYS A 117 -4.33 5.58 1.88
CA LYS A 117 -4.71 6.69 0.99
C LYS A 117 -3.52 7.57 0.58
N ARG A 118 -2.50 7.65 1.44
CA ARG A 118 -1.29 8.46 1.26
C ARG A 118 -0.24 8.12 2.32
N SER A 119 1.01 8.52 2.10
CA SER A 119 2.05 8.42 3.13
C SER A 119 2.15 9.73 3.91
N THR A 120 2.52 9.66 5.19
CA THR A 120 2.62 10.83 6.08
C THR A 120 3.84 11.71 5.81
N ASP A 121 4.80 11.23 5.01
CA ASP A 121 6.01 11.97 4.64
C ASP A 121 5.89 12.72 3.31
N GLY A 122 5.52 12.02 2.24
CA GLY A 122 5.47 12.60 0.89
C GLY A 122 4.07 13.09 0.47
N ASP A 123 3.04 12.58 1.09
CA ASP A 123 1.63 13.02 1.01
C ASP A 123 1.00 13.13 -0.39
N THR A 124 1.58 12.48 -1.39
CA THR A 124 1.16 12.65 -2.79
C THR A 124 -0.17 11.96 -3.13
N GLY A 125 -0.49 10.83 -2.51
CA GLY A 125 -1.65 10.00 -2.84
C GLY A 125 -1.66 9.43 -4.27
N GLN A 126 -0.53 9.50 -5.00
CA GLN A 126 -0.47 9.14 -6.43
C GLN A 126 -0.21 7.66 -6.69
N ILE A 127 0.31 6.91 -5.71
CA ILE A 127 0.67 5.51 -5.91
C ILE A 127 -0.55 4.61 -6.17
N PRO A 128 -1.68 4.72 -5.44
CA PRO A 128 -2.83 3.86 -5.68
C PRO A 128 -3.37 3.95 -7.12
N PRO A 129 -3.66 5.14 -7.69
CA PRO A 129 -4.11 5.23 -9.07
C PRO A 129 -3.04 4.80 -10.08
N ALA A 130 -1.74 5.05 -9.82
CA ALA A 130 -0.67 4.60 -10.70
C ALA A 130 -0.58 3.08 -10.78
N ILE A 131 -0.79 2.36 -9.67
CA ILE A 131 -0.82 0.90 -9.65
C ILE A 131 -2.07 0.37 -10.36
N ALA A 132 -3.25 0.89 -10.06
CA ALA A 132 -4.49 0.48 -10.70
C ALA A 132 -4.40 0.61 -12.23
N GLN A 133 -3.91 1.74 -12.73
CA GLN A 133 -3.73 1.98 -14.17
C GLN A 133 -2.73 1.00 -14.80
N ARG A 134 -1.61 0.71 -14.13
CA ARG A 134 -0.56 -0.16 -14.68
C ARG A 134 -0.96 -1.63 -14.70
N LEU A 135 -1.75 -2.06 -13.73
CA LEU A 135 -2.22 -3.44 -13.62
C LEU A 135 -3.57 -3.67 -14.34
N GLY A 136 -4.18 -2.62 -14.91
CA GLY A 136 -5.50 -2.72 -15.54
C GLY A 136 -6.62 -3.02 -14.54
N MET A 137 -6.44 -2.66 -13.27
CA MET A 137 -7.40 -2.91 -12.20
C MET A 137 -8.37 -1.73 -12.02
N ALA A 138 -9.60 -2.02 -11.63
CA ALA A 138 -10.51 -1.00 -11.16
C ALA A 138 -9.97 -0.32 -9.88
N LEU A 139 -10.23 0.97 -9.72
CA LEU A 139 -9.80 1.74 -8.54
C LEU A 139 -11.02 2.19 -7.73
N ILE A 140 -11.05 1.83 -6.46
CA ILE A 140 -11.97 2.41 -5.47
C ILE A 140 -11.13 3.20 -4.46
N SER A 141 -11.30 4.53 -4.45
CA SER A 141 -10.57 5.42 -3.56
C SER A 141 -11.35 5.70 -2.28
N TYR A 142 -10.63 5.92 -1.18
CA TYR A 142 -11.19 6.33 0.12
C TYR A 142 -12.25 5.38 0.68
N ALA A 143 -12.05 4.06 0.47
CA ALA A 143 -12.94 3.06 1.03
C ALA A 143 -12.94 3.10 2.57
N ASN A 144 -14.13 3.07 3.15
CA ASN A 144 -14.34 3.00 4.60
C ASN A 144 -14.61 1.54 5.05
N SER A 145 -15.23 0.75 4.16
CA SER A 145 -15.40 -0.68 4.32
C SER A 145 -15.24 -1.39 3.00
N VAL A 146 -14.81 -2.65 3.03
CA VAL A 146 -14.66 -3.50 1.84
C VAL A 146 -15.19 -4.88 2.16
N SER A 147 -15.95 -5.46 1.25
CA SER A 147 -16.38 -6.85 1.27
C SER A 147 -16.26 -7.46 -0.13
N VAL A 148 -16.13 -8.76 -0.18
CA VAL A 148 -16.04 -9.52 -1.44
C VAL A 148 -17.06 -10.64 -1.41
N ASP A 149 -17.84 -10.76 -2.47
CA ASP A 149 -18.77 -11.87 -2.70
C ASP A 149 -18.58 -12.40 -4.12
N GLY A 150 -18.10 -13.63 -4.22
CA GLY A 150 -17.67 -14.21 -5.49
C GLY A 150 -16.57 -13.37 -6.14
N THR A 151 -16.87 -12.76 -7.28
CA THR A 151 -15.97 -11.85 -8.02
C THR A 151 -16.31 -10.37 -7.82
N THR A 152 -17.31 -10.05 -7.02
CA THR A 152 -17.76 -8.66 -6.81
C THR A 152 -17.15 -8.09 -5.54
N VAL A 153 -16.41 -7.02 -5.67
CA VAL A 153 -15.91 -6.20 -4.55
C VAL A 153 -16.92 -5.09 -4.31
N THR A 154 -17.43 -4.99 -3.09
CA THR A 154 -18.30 -3.89 -2.66
C THR A 154 -17.57 -3.08 -1.60
N ALA A 155 -17.50 -1.78 -1.78
CA ALA A 155 -16.93 -0.85 -0.82
C ALA A 155 -17.89 0.31 -0.51
N THR A 156 -17.85 0.78 0.73
CA THR A 156 -18.49 2.04 1.09
C THR A 156 -17.43 3.13 1.21
N ARG A 157 -17.78 4.36 0.85
CA ARG A 157 -16.93 5.52 1.07
C ARG A 157 -17.78 6.71 1.54
N LEU A 158 -17.18 7.55 2.36
CA LEU A 158 -17.81 8.79 2.81
C LEU A 158 -17.39 9.93 1.88
N ASN A 159 -18.35 10.65 1.35
CA ASN A 159 -18.15 11.90 0.62
C ASN A 159 -18.97 13.02 1.28
N HIS A 160 -18.96 14.23 0.71
CA HIS A 160 -19.68 15.38 1.27
C HIS A 160 -21.22 15.23 1.20
N ASP A 161 -21.74 14.37 0.32
CA ASP A 161 -23.18 14.12 0.16
C ASP A 161 -23.67 12.94 1.02
N GLY A 162 -22.76 12.20 1.68
CA GLY A 162 -23.09 11.07 2.54
C GLY A 162 -22.28 9.81 2.24
N ILE A 163 -22.86 8.65 2.52
CA ILE A 163 -22.23 7.34 2.28
C ILE A 163 -22.62 6.86 0.88
N GLU A 164 -21.60 6.56 0.09
CA GLU A 164 -21.74 5.98 -1.24
C GLU A 164 -21.29 4.51 -1.22
N THR A 165 -22.02 3.64 -1.89
CA THR A 165 -21.64 2.25 -2.13
C THR A 165 -21.15 2.11 -3.57
N VAL A 166 -19.95 1.57 -3.73
CA VAL A 166 -19.31 1.37 -5.03
C VAL A 166 -19.01 -0.12 -5.21
N GLN A 167 -19.19 -0.63 -6.41
CA GLN A 167 -18.86 -2.00 -6.77
C GLN A 167 -17.87 -2.06 -7.93
N ALA A 168 -17.00 -3.06 -7.88
CA ALA A 168 -16.07 -3.40 -8.93
C ALA A 168 -15.97 -4.93 -9.07
N GLN A 169 -15.51 -5.39 -10.24
CA GLN A 169 -15.21 -6.81 -10.45
C GLN A 169 -13.73 -7.07 -10.21
N LEU A 170 -13.42 -8.22 -9.63
CA LEU A 170 -12.06 -8.75 -9.58
C LEU A 170 -11.54 -9.01 -11.00
N PRO A 171 -10.23 -8.87 -11.23
CA PRO A 171 -9.61 -9.16 -12.52
C PRO A 171 -9.73 -10.63 -12.94
#